data_d14de6f32e811ca7792381fd058fc5a3
#
_entry.id   d14de6f32e811ca7792381fd058fc5a3
#
_cell.length_a   1.000
_cell.length_b   1.000
_cell.length_c   1.000
_cell.angle_alpha   90.00
_cell.angle_beta   90.00
_cell.angle_gamma   90.00
#
_symmetry.space_group_name_H-M   'P 1'
#
loop_
_entity.id
_entity.type
_entity.pdbx_description
1 polymer ?
#
loop_
_entity_poly.entity_id
_entity_poly.type
_entity_poly.pdbx_seq_one_letter_code
_entity_poly.pdbx_strand_id
1 'polypeptide(L)'
;MPRPYRLGRRNFIGIGMAGGLSLLSDPETLTALEGQHRDRPGRAKNVLVILEQGGMSHTDTWDPKPDTLVQQLSPYKPISTSVPGMQFTELLPHTSKVAHKLSVIRSMHHTTGIANGHPKGTQYTLSGHVPGGPLEMPDIGSVVAHRMGSRCGYLSPYIMAPGNSEQAKESRLGFMPYDTQVFKTGGRDLSEPGWKVPGLALNKAIGESRLKTRLNLLGNLDVGLPNHHSKKAQGWQQAIAQAEESLLNPKSKIAFDLEQEPDQLRDAYGRGHRGQCYLLGRRLIEQDVRFVTIDVREPLTPKTPGGTNLNWDHHDFIYATGTCNLPGAGGGGRGRYGIGTWWMMGSVDQAFAALINDMDDRGLLEDTLVCFVTEFGRTPKLNKAQGRDHWTGAYSIVMAGAGVPGGQIIGASDRQGGYVTQSAYTPDDYAATVYRKLGLNLEKPLRAPDGRPILLAANGNPIREVF
;
A
#
# COMPACT_ATOMS: atom_id res chain seq x y z
N MET A 1 -37.28 7.53 -25.62
CA MET A 1 -36.13 7.18 -24.74
C MET A 1 -36.59 6.08 -23.79
N PRO A 2 -36.11 4.85 -23.88
CA PRO A 2 -36.51 3.77 -22.98
C PRO A 2 -35.63 3.82 -21.70
N ARG A 3 -36.28 3.67 -20.54
CA ARG A 3 -35.64 3.63 -19.21
C ARG A 3 -34.93 2.28 -19.01
N PRO A 4 -33.79 2.21 -18.30
CA PRO A 4 -33.13 0.95 -18.00
C PRO A 4 -33.93 0.15 -16.97
N TYR A 5 -34.12 -1.14 -17.24
CA TYR A 5 -34.73 -2.11 -16.33
C TYR A 5 -33.87 -2.29 -15.07
N ARG A 6 -34.41 -1.96 -13.91
CA ARG A 6 -33.90 -2.40 -12.60
C ARG A 6 -34.42 -3.80 -12.33
N LEU A 7 -33.55 -4.78 -12.32
CA LEU A 7 -33.83 -6.12 -11.78
C LEU A 7 -33.92 -6.03 -10.24
N GLY A 8 -35.11 -6.16 -9.70
CA GLY A 8 -35.36 -6.14 -8.26
C GLY A 8 -34.90 -7.45 -7.60
N ARG A 9 -34.48 -7.37 -6.33
CA ARG A 9 -34.03 -8.50 -5.46
C ARG A 9 -35.00 -9.71 -5.40
N ARG A 10 -36.23 -9.58 -5.83
CA ARG A 10 -37.25 -10.68 -5.84
C ARG A 10 -37.07 -11.68 -6.95
N ASN A 11 -36.38 -11.37 -8.04
CA ASN A 11 -36.20 -12.33 -9.14
C ASN A 11 -35.01 -13.28 -8.95
N PHE A 12 -34.20 -13.09 -7.89
CA PHE A 12 -33.08 -13.97 -7.57
C PHE A 12 -33.51 -15.23 -6.76
N ILE A 13 -34.68 -15.19 -6.11
CA ILE A 13 -35.17 -16.28 -5.23
C ILE A 13 -36.08 -17.27 -5.96
N GLY A 14 -36.57 -16.92 -7.14
CA GLY A 14 -37.57 -17.73 -7.86
C GLY A 14 -37.00 -18.85 -8.75
N ILE A 15 -35.69 -18.90 -9.02
CA ILE A 15 -35.05 -19.91 -9.89
C ILE A 15 -34.32 -21.00 -9.09
N GLY A 16 -34.25 -20.88 -7.78
CA GLY A 16 -33.38 -21.67 -6.89
C GLY A 16 -33.98 -22.95 -6.28
N MET A 17 -35.24 -23.28 -6.44
CA MET A 17 -35.84 -24.38 -5.65
C MET A 17 -36.46 -25.57 -6.41
N ALA A 18 -36.39 -25.62 -7.71
CA ALA A 18 -37.01 -26.78 -8.44
C ALA A 18 -36.06 -27.55 -9.36
N GLY A 19 -34.80 -27.15 -9.50
CA GLY A 19 -33.83 -27.82 -10.38
C GLY A 19 -32.41 -28.01 -9.82
N GLY A 20 -32.18 -27.65 -8.59
CA GLY A 20 -30.81 -27.38 -8.08
C GLY A 20 -30.07 -28.54 -7.42
N LEU A 21 -30.70 -29.68 -7.13
CA LEU A 21 -30.03 -30.76 -6.40
C LEU A 21 -29.42 -31.87 -7.27
N SER A 22 -29.74 -31.95 -8.55
CA SER A 22 -29.17 -32.97 -9.43
C SER A 22 -28.01 -32.51 -10.31
N LEU A 23 -27.76 -31.20 -10.41
CA LEU A 23 -26.64 -30.64 -11.21
C LEU A 23 -25.34 -30.42 -10.44
N LEU A 24 -25.35 -30.55 -9.10
CA LEU A 24 -24.15 -30.36 -8.26
C LEU A 24 -23.30 -31.63 -8.11
N SER A 25 -23.72 -32.76 -8.69
CA SER A 25 -22.97 -34.03 -8.62
C SER A 25 -22.20 -34.34 -9.90
N ASP A 26 -22.29 -33.51 -10.92
CA ASP A 26 -21.58 -33.73 -12.18
C ASP A 26 -20.22 -33.04 -12.14
N PRO A 27 -19.12 -33.82 -12.20
CA PRO A 27 -17.73 -33.25 -12.18
C PRO A 27 -17.48 -32.29 -13.33
N GLU A 28 -18.15 -32.44 -14.48
CA GLU A 28 -17.99 -31.53 -15.62
C GLU A 28 -18.65 -30.17 -15.38
N THR A 29 -19.76 -30.13 -14.64
CA THR A 29 -20.43 -28.87 -14.28
C THR A 29 -19.62 -28.09 -13.24
N LEU A 30 -18.99 -28.78 -12.28
CA LEU A 30 -18.07 -28.18 -11.31
C LEU A 30 -16.79 -27.60 -11.97
N THR A 31 -16.22 -28.34 -12.94
CA THR A 31 -15.05 -27.86 -13.71
C THR A 31 -15.42 -26.74 -14.67
N ALA A 32 -16.62 -26.68 -15.22
CA ALA A 32 -17.08 -25.56 -16.04
C ALA A 32 -17.32 -24.28 -15.21
N LEU A 33 -17.87 -24.42 -14.00
CA LEU A 33 -18.01 -23.28 -13.07
C LEU A 33 -16.64 -22.78 -12.55
N GLU A 34 -15.72 -23.70 -12.26
CA GLU A 34 -14.34 -23.32 -11.91
C GLU A 34 -13.60 -22.67 -13.09
N GLY A 35 -13.89 -23.08 -14.33
CA GLY A 35 -13.32 -22.47 -15.53
C GLY A 35 -13.73 -21.01 -15.75
N GLN A 36 -14.92 -20.61 -15.31
CA GLN A 36 -15.41 -19.23 -15.41
C GLN A 36 -14.72 -18.28 -14.40
N HIS A 37 -14.14 -18.83 -13.33
CA HIS A 37 -13.48 -18.07 -12.26
C HIS A 37 -11.95 -18.09 -12.34
N ARG A 38 -11.36 -18.37 -13.52
CA ARG A 38 -9.90 -18.33 -13.69
C ARG A 38 -9.38 -16.90 -13.69
N ASP A 39 -8.22 -16.73 -13.05
CA ASP A 39 -7.46 -15.51 -13.15
C ASP A 39 -6.98 -15.32 -14.61
N ARG A 40 -6.94 -14.09 -15.08
CA ARG A 40 -6.47 -13.75 -16.44
C ARG A 40 -5.11 -13.07 -16.34
N PRO A 41 -4.22 -13.22 -17.34
CA PRO A 41 -2.98 -12.48 -17.33
C PRO A 41 -3.26 -10.99 -17.15
N GLY A 42 -2.74 -10.44 -16.06
CA GLY A 42 -2.76 -9.01 -15.80
C GLY A 42 -1.56 -8.31 -16.42
N ARG A 43 -1.62 -6.99 -16.52
CA ARG A 43 -0.51 -6.20 -17.02
C ARG A 43 0.58 -6.01 -15.95
N ALA A 44 0.18 -5.97 -14.66
CA ALA A 44 1.13 -5.92 -13.56
C ALA A 44 1.64 -7.32 -13.21
N LYS A 45 2.94 -7.46 -13.09
CA LYS A 45 3.60 -8.61 -12.48
C LYS A 45 3.89 -8.37 -11.00
N ASN A 46 4.22 -7.13 -10.66
CA ASN A 46 4.59 -6.71 -9.31
C ASN A 46 3.79 -5.46 -8.92
N VAL A 47 3.68 -5.21 -7.61
CA VAL A 47 3.05 -4.01 -7.05
C VAL A 47 3.99 -3.37 -6.05
N LEU A 48 4.21 -2.06 -6.18
CA LEU A 48 4.92 -1.23 -5.21
C LEU A 48 3.95 -0.21 -4.63
N VAL A 49 3.65 -0.33 -3.37
CA VAL A 49 2.82 0.61 -2.62
C VAL A 49 3.72 1.52 -1.80
N ILE A 50 3.62 2.82 -2.01
CA ILE A 50 4.21 3.85 -1.16
C ILE A 50 3.09 4.34 -0.24
N LEU A 51 3.13 3.91 1.00
CA LEU A 51 2.16 4.27 2.03
C LEU A 51 2.69 5.42 2.88
N GLU A 52 2.30 6.63 2.54
CA GLU A 52 2.61 7.84 3.29
C GLU A 52 1.52 8.07 4.35
N GLN A 53 1.77 7.59 5.55
CA GLN A 53 0.82 7.53 6.64
C GLN A 53 0.57 8.88 7.31
N GLY A 54 -0.61 9.01 7.88
CA GLY A 54 -0.98 10.16 8.68
C GLY A 54 -1.98 11.10 7.98
N GLY A 55 -2.55 10.70 6.85
CA GLY A 55 -3.54 11.50 6.13
C GLY A 55 -2.93 12.73 5.47
N MET A 56 -2.27 12.54 4.33
CA MET A 56 -1.67 13.64 3.57
C MET A 56 -2.74 14.61 3.08
N SER A 57 -2.52 15.91 3.30
CA SER A 57 -3.43 16.97 2.85
C SER A 57 -3.41 17.09 1.33
N HIS A 58 -4.51 16.72 0.68
CA HIS A 58 -4.66 16.76 -0.77
C HIS A 58 -4.65 18.18 -1.32
N THR A 59 -5.25 19.16 -0.59
CA THR A 59 -5.29 20.57 -1.02
C THR A 59 -3.93 21.26 -0.93
N ASP A 60 -3.03 20.74 -0.10
CA ASP A 60 -1.66 21.24 0.03
C ASP A 60 -0.67 20.52 -0.89
N THR A 61 -1.13 19.52 -1.67
CA THR A 61 -0.26 18.66 -2.52
C THR A 61 -0.82 18.49 -3.93
N TRP A 62 -1.62 17.43 -4.15
CA TRP A 62 -2.04 16.95 -5.46
C TRP A 62 -3.24 17.71 -6.05
N ASP A 63 -4.05 18.35 -5.20
CA ASP A 63 -5.32 18.98 -5.58
C ASP A 63 -5.42 20.44 -5.12
N PRO A 64 -4.54 21.33 -5.64
CA PRO A 64 -4.54 22.75 -5.25
C PRO A 64 -5.90 23.40 -5.56
N LYS A 65 -6.37 24.26 -4.65
CA LYS A 65 -7.64 25.00 -4.74
C LYS A 65 -7.39 26.49 -4.66
N PRO A 66 -6.79 27.11 -5.70
CA PRO A 66 -6.40 28.53 -5.66
C PRO A 66 -7.60 29.49 -5.50
N ASP A 67 -8.78 29.07 -5.95
CA ASP A 67 -10.00 29.90 -5.94
C ASP A 67 -10.92 29.62 -4.74
N THR A 68 -10.40 28.94 -3.71
CA THR A 68 -11.18 28.63 -2.50
C THR A 68 -11.28 29.84 -1.55
N LEU A 69 -12.06 29.67 -0.46
CA LEU A 69 -12.16 30.71 0.57
C LEU A 69 -10.82 30.92 1.28
N VAL A 70 -10.49 32.16 1.64
CA VAL A 70 -9.22 32.54 2.29
C VAL A 70 -8.92 31.67 3.53
N GLN A 71 -9.94 31.29 4.30
CA GLN A 71 -9.81 30.46 5.49
C GLN A 71 -9.45 28.99 5.20
N GLN A 72 -9.50 28.57 3.95
CA GLN A 72 -9.24 27.21 3.48
C GLN A 72 -8.03 27.18 2.53
N LEU A 73 -7.57 28.36 2.13
CA LEU A 73 -6.50 28.50 1.16
C LEU A 73 -5.19 27.91 1.72
N SER A 74 -4.56 27.08 0.91
CA SER A 74 -3.17 26.69 1.14
C SER A 74 -2.25 27.91 0.92
N PRO A 75 -1.21 28.12 1.73
CA PRO A 75 -0.23 29.15 1.43
C PRO A 75 0.65 28.80 0.22
N TYR A 76 0.62 27.54 -0.22
CA TYR A 76 1.43 27.03 -1.32
C TYR A 76 0.72 27.23 -2.66
N LYS A 77 1.42 27.90 -3.58
CA LYS A 77 0.87 28.25 -4.89
C LYS A 77 0.80 27.01 -5.81
N PRO A 78 -0.20 26.97 -6.71
CA PRO A 78 -0.19 25.98 -7.78
C PRO A 78 0.96 26.25 -8.75
N ILE A 79 1.62 25.20 -9.20
CA ILE A 79 2.64 25.22 -10.25
C ILE A 79 2.20 24.34 -11.42
N SER A 80 2.63 24.70 -12.62
CA SER A 80 2.45 23.89 -13.82
C SER A 80 3.26 22.59 -13.72
N THR A 81 2.75 21.53 -14.34
CA THR A 81 3.45 20.26 -14.45
C THR A 81 3.96 20.04 -15.88
N SER A 82 4.59 18.90 -16.14
CA SER A 82 4.94 18.47 -17.52
C SER A 82 3.73 18.19 -18.41
N VAL A 83 2.51 18.29 -17.86
CA VAL A 83 1.26 18.08 -18.58
C VAL A 83 0.50 19.38 -18.66
N PRO A 84 0.18 19.92 -19.85
CA PRO A 84 -0.58 21.16 -20.00
C PRO A 84 -1.92 21.11 -19.26
N GLY A 85 -2.20 22.14 -18.46
CA GLY A 85 -3.44 22.25 -17.67
C GLY A 85 -3.46 21.47 -16.35
N MET A 86 -2.50 20.58 -16.12
CA MET A 86 -2.35 19.91 -14.84
C MET A 86 -1.48 20.74 -13.89
N GLN A 87 -1.96 20.92 -12.67
CA GLN A 87 -1.25 21.67 -11.62
C GLN A 87 -1.15 20.85 -10.35
N PHE A 88 -0.02 20.98 -9.66
CA PHE A 88 0.24 20.57 -8.28
C PHE A 88 0.58 21.81 -7.45
N THR A 89 0.74 21.67 -6.14
CA THR A 89 1.30 22.76 -5.35
C THR A 89 2.82 22.87 -5.54
N GLU A 90 3.37 24.05 -5.25
CA GLU A 90 4.83 24.31 -5.31
C GLU A 90 5.67 23.43 -4.37
N LEU A 91 5.03 22.61 -3.55
CA LEU A 91 5.69 21.60 -2.74
C LEU A 91 6.14 20.38 -3.55
N LEU A 92 5.73 20.26 -4.80
CA LEU A 92 6.00 19.11 -5.68
C LEU A 92 6.78 19.48 -6.96
N PRO A 93 7.90 20.26 -6.86
CA PRO A 93 8.61 20.74 -8.04
C PRO A 93 9.34 19.64 -8.83
N HIS A 94 9.76 18.54 -8.20
CA HIS A 94 10.36 17.41 -8.90
C HIS A 94 9.30 16.49 -9.50
N THR A 95 8.27 16.16 -8.73
CA THR A 95 7.15 15.31 -9.17
C THR A 95 6.36 15.96 -10.31
N SER A 96 6.24 17.30 -10.33
CA SER A 96 5.60 18.03 -11.44
C SER A 96 6.25 17.74 -12.80
N LYS A 97 7.55 17.46 -12.83
CA LYS A 97 8.31 17.15 -14.06
C LYS A 97 8.03 15.75 -14.60
N VAL A 98 7.59 14.83 -13.75
CA VAL A 98 7.26 13.44 -14.12
C VAL A 98 5.74 13.20 -14.19
N ALA A 99 4.93 14.24 -14.09
CA ALA A 99 3.47 14.16 -14.07
C ALA A 99 2.89 13.44 -15.32
N HIS A 100 3.58 13.52 -16.46
CA HIS A 100 3.20 12.80 -17.68
C HIS A 100 3.23 11.27 -17.55
N LYS A 101 3.86 10.72 -16.50
CA LYS A 101 3.89 9.28 -16.16
C LYS A 101 2.86 8.89 -15.10
N LEU A 102 2.12 9.86 -14.54
CA LEU A 102 1.26 9.68 -13.39
C LEU A 102 -0.23 9.81 -13.72
N SER A 103 -1.06 8.98 -13.11
CA SER A 103 -2.50 9.20 -12.96
C SER A 103 -2.78 9.63 -11.53
N VAL A 104 -3.33 10.83 -11.35
CA VAL A 104 -3.69 11.38 -10.04
C VAL A 104 -5.19 11.25 -9.83
N ILE A 105 -5.60 10.42 -8.88
CA ILE A 105 -6.99 10.21 -8.50
C ILE A 105 -7.32 11.18 -7.37
N ARG A 106 -8.06 12.26 -7.67
CA ARG A 106 -8.44 13.33 -6.71
C ARG A 106 -9.79 13.08 -6.04
N SER A 107 -10.35 11.91 -6.25
CA SER A 107 -11.74 11.60 -5.87
C SER A 107 -11.85 10.39 -4.95
N MET A 108 -10.80 10.10 -4.21
CA MET A 108 -10.87 9.09 -3.16
C MET A 108 -11.69 9.62 -1.97
N HIS A 109 -12.51 8.75 -1.39
CA HIS A 109 -13.27 9.06 -0.19
C HIS A 109 -13.62 7.77 0.58
N HIS A 110 -14.07 7.90 1.82
CA HIS A 110 -14.67 6.77 2.54
C HIS A 110 -16.19 6.88 2.56
N THR A 111 -16.86 5.77 2.41
CA THR A 111 -18.32 5.70 2.51
C THR A 111 -18.83 5.68 3.96
N THR A 112 -17.92 5.57 4.93
CA THR A 112 -18.25 5.43 6.35
C THR A 112 -17.31 6.25 7.23
N GLY A 113 -17.82 6.82 8.31
CA GLY A 113 -17.01 7.49 9.33
C GLY A 113 -16.17 6.54 10.21
N ILE A 114 -16.36 5.22 10.12
CA ILE A 114 -15.64 4.24 10.96
C ILE A 114 -14.12 4.31 10.73
N ALA A 115 -13.68 4.59 9.51
CA ALA A 115 -12.28 4.66 9.15
C ALA A 115 -11.67 6.08 9.26
N ASN A 116 -12.29 6.98 10.02
CA ASN A 116 -11.78 8.33 10.29
C ASN A 116 -10.74 8.37 11.43
N GLY A 117 -9.96 7.33 11.57
CA GLY A 117 -8.85 7.25 12.52
C GLY A 117 -7.74 6.36 11.93
N HIS A 118 -6.46 6.69 12.22
CA HIS A 118 -5.31 6.06 11.59
C HIS A 118 -5.36 4.53 11.60
N PRO A 119 -5.62 3.83 12.73
CA PRO A 119 -5.64 2.37 12.71
C PRO A 119 -6.65 1.80 11.71
N LYS A 120 -7.88 2.28 11.76
CA LYS A 120 -8.95 1.79 10.89
C LYS A 120 -8.82 2.29 9.45
N GLY A 121 -8.37 3.53 9.26
CA GLY A 121 -8.07 4.06 7.92
C GLY A 121 -6.98 3.24 7.23
N THR A 122 -5.91 2.93 7.95
CA THR A 122 -4.80 2.10 7.43
C THR A 122 -5.28 0.68 7.12
N GLN A 123 -6.06 0.03 7.99
CA GLN A 123 -6.65 -1.28 7.69
C GLN A 123 -7.51 -1.25 6.43
N TYR A 124 -8.32 -0.19 6.27
CA TYR A 124 -9.15 -0.04 5.08
C TYR A 124 -8.33 0.09 3.80
N THR A 125 -7.30 0.93 3.82
CA THR A 125 -6.40 1.13 2.68
C THR A 125 -5.62 -0.15 2.35
N LEU A 126 -5.12 -0.87 3.36
CA LEU A 126 -4.34 -2.10 3.14
C LEU A 126 -5.18 -3.29 2.71
N SER A 127 -6.46 -3.37 3.11
CA SER A 127 -7.31 -4.54 2.84
C SER A 127 -8.34 -4.33 1.74
N GLY A 128 -8.77 -3.08 1.47
CA GLY A 128 -9.93 -2.78 0.63
C GLY A 128 -11.26 -3.20 1.25
N HIS A 129 -11.31 -3.37 2.57
CA HIS A 129 -12.52 -3.74 3.31
C HIS A 129 -12.74 -2.82 4.49
N VAL A 130 -13.98 -2.36 4.67
CA VAL A 130 -14.34 -1.53 5.83
C VAL A 130 -14.04 -2.29 7.12
N PRO A 131 -13.18 -1.76 8.02
CA PRO A 131 -12.76 -2.45 9.22
C PRO A 131 -13.87 -2.48 10.29
N GLY A 132 -13.76 -3.42 11.24
CA GLY A 132 -14.68 -3.53 12.39
C GLY A 132 -15.77 -4.60 12.21
N GLY A 133 -15.71 -5.38 11.14
CA GLY A 133 -16.51 -6.60 11.00
C GLY A 133 -16.05 -7.72 11.95
N PRO A 134 -16.84 -8.82 12.06
CA PRO A 134 -16.51 -9.95 12.93
C PRO A 134 -15.33 -10.78 12.43
N LEU A 135 -14.94 -10.60 11.18
CA LEU A 135 -13.81 -11.28 10.53
C LEU A 135 -12.72 -10.26 10.24
N GLU A 136 -11.51 -10.54 10.71
CA GLU A 136 -10.34 -9.75 10.37
C GLU A 136 -9.95 -9.99 8.91
N MET A 137 -9.94 -8.93 8.12
CA MET A 137 -9.66 -9.03 6.69
C MET A 137 -8.16 -8.98 6.41
N PRO A 138 -7.66 -9.81 5.48
CA PRO A 138 -6.25 -9.81 5.11
C PRO A 138 -5.88 -8.57 4.30
N ASP A 139 -4.60 -8.17 4.38
CA ASP A 139 -4.03 -7.18 3.48
C ASP A 139 -4.10 -7.64 2.01
N ILE A 140 -4.19 -6.68 1.09
CA ILE A 140 -4.10 -6.91 -0.37
C ILE A 140 -2.84 -7.73 -0.69
N GLY A 141 -1.68 -7.38 -0.09
CA GLY A 141 -0.42 -8.09 -0.30
C GLY A 141 -0.47 -9.55 0.15
N SER A 142 -1.13 -9.86 1.26
CA SER A 142 -1.33 -11.25 1.73
C SER A 142 -2.25 -12.04 0.79
N VAL A 143 -3.30 -11.41 0.27
CA VAL A 143 -4.18 -12.03 -0.73
C VAL A 143 -3.42 -12.30 -2.04
N VAL A 144 -2.62 -11.35 -2.50
CA VAL A 144 -1.77 -11.49 -3.69
C VAL A 144 -0.74 -12.60 -3.49
N ALA A 145 -0.07 -12.65 -2.34
CA ALA A 145 0.85 -13.73 -1.97
C ALA A 145 0.16 -15.10 -2.01
N HIS A 146 -1.06 -15.19 -1.47
CA HIS A 146 -1.84 -16.42 -1.47
C HIS A 146 -2.26 -16.87 -2.88
N ARG A 147 -2.67 -15.93 -3.73
CA ARG A 147 -3.19 -16.24 -5.08
C ARG A 147 -2.10 -16.50 -6.10
N MET A 148 -0.96 -15.83 -5.95
CA MET A 148 0.06 -15.76 -6.99
C MET A 148 1.43 -16.32 -6.57
N GLY A 149 1.68 -16.47 -5.28
CA GLY A 149 2.94 -16.98 -4.74
C GLY A 149 4.14 -16.04 -4.96
N SER A 150 5.33 -16.53 -4.62
CA SER A 150 6.60 -15.84 -4.88
C SER A 150 7.04 -15.99 -6.34
N ARG A 151 7.74 -14.98 -6.87
CA ARG A 151 8.39 -15.04 -8.20
C ARG A 151 9.86 -15.34 -8.12
N CYS A 152 10.55 -14.83 -7.10
CA CYS A 152 12.00 -14.99 -6.96
C CYS A 152 12.40 -16.22 -6.15
N GLY A 153 11.49 -16.82 -5.39
CA GLY A 153 11.71 -18.04 -4.59
C GLY A 153 12.49 -17.84 -3.30
N TYR A 154 13.40 -16.88 -3.21
CA TYR A 154 14.26 -16.64 -2.05
C TYR A 154 13.86 -15.46 -1.16
N LEU A 155 12.83 -14.70 -1.53
CA LEU A 155 12.23 -13.65 -0.71
C LEU A 155 10.75 -13.91 -0.51
N SER A 156 10.20 -13.39 0.59
CA SER A 156 8.77 -13.42 0.82
C SER A 156 8.03 -12.74 -0.34
N PRO A 157 6.90 -13.29 -0.80
CA PRO A 157 6.09 -12.67 -1.85
C PRO A 157 5.48 -11.33 -1.44
N TYR A 158 5.35 -11.06 -0.13
CA TYR A 158 4.90 -9.79 0.41
C TYR A 158 5.89 -9.25 1.43
N ILE A 159 6.48 -8.09 1.12
CA ILE A 159 7.44 -7.41 1.99
C ILE A 159 6.93 -6.01 2.33
N MET A 160 7.01 -5.62 3.61
CA MET A 160 6.79 -4.27 4.08
C MET A 160 8.08 -3.71 4.67
N ALA A 161 8.56 -2.59 4.15
CA ALA A 161 9.80 -1.97 4.55
C ALA A 161 9.58 -0.49 4.94
N PRO A 162 10.06 -0.08 6.13
CA PRO A 162 10.57 -0.92 7.20
C PRO A 162 9.50 -1.74 7.93
N GLY A 163 8.22 -1.35 7.87
CA GLY A 163 7.12 -2.08 8.50
C GLY A 163 7.13 -2.04 10.03
N ASN A 164 7.79 -1.07 10.62
CA ASN A 164 7.92 -0.90 12.08
C ASN A 164 7.22 0.35 12.62
N SER A 165 6.48 1.06 11.78
CA SER A 165 5.68 2.19 12.21
C SER A 165 4.51 1.76 13.11
N GLU A 166 3.89 2.71 13.78
CA GLU A 166 2.71 2.44 14.59
C GLU A 166 1.55 1.93 13.73
N GLN A 167 1.37 2.51 12.55
CA GLN A 167 0.35 2.05 11.62
C GLN A 167 0.73 0.75 10.89
N ALA A 168 1.99 0.40 10.74
CA ALA A 168 2.38 -0.91 10.20
C ALA A 168 1.87 -2.09 11.05
N LYS A 169 1.54 -1.84 12.33
CA LYS A 169 0.87 -2.83 13.19
C LYS A 169 -0.54 -3.14 12.73
N GLU A 170 -1.13 -2.29 11.90
CA GLU A 170 -2.46 -2.48 11.34
C GLU A 170 -2.49 -3.40 10.11
N SER A 171 -1.31 -3.80 9.62
CA SER A 171 -1.19 -4.87 8.61
C SER A 171 -1.66 -6.20 9.20
N ARG A 172 -2.51 -6.89 8.47
CA ARG A 172 -3.21 -8.09 8.92
C ARG A 172 -3.02 -9.26 7.97
N LEU A 173 -2.68 -10.41 8.53
CA LEU A 173 -2.76 -11.69 7.83
C LEU A 173 -4.23 -12.11 7.63
N GLY A 174 -5.12 -11.71 8.55
CA GLY A 174 -6.49 -12.13 8.57
C GLY A 174 -6.58 -13.67 8.69
N PHE A 175 -7.40 -14.26 7.84
CA PHE A 175 -7.60 -15.71 7.79
C PHE A 175 -6.72 -16.42 6.74
N MET A 176 -5.72 -15.73 6.18
CA MET A 176 -4.81 -16.32 5.18
C MET A 176 -3.80 -17.29 5.84
N PRO A 177 -3.22 -18.23 5.06
CA PRO A 177 -2.15 -19.10 5.54
C PRO A 177 -0.89 -18.32 5.96
N TYR A 178 -0.13 -18.86 6.89
CA TYR A 178 1.05 -18.19 7.47
C TYR A 178 2.17 -17.88 6.46
N ASP A 179 2.32 -18.67 5.41
CA ASP A 179 3.27 -18.44 4.32
C ASP A 179 2.97 -17.19 3.48
N THR A 180 1.79 -16.61 3.66
CA THR A 180 1.37 -15.36 3.00
C THR A 180 1.48 -14.13 3.91
N GLN A 181 2.01 -14.32 5.12
CA GLN A 181 2.21 -13.23 6.05
C GLN A 181 3.23 -12.23 5.51
N VAL A 182 2.98 -10.95 5.72
CA VAL A 182 3.92 -9.90 5.37
C VAL A 182 5.26 -10.08 6.10
N PHE A 183 6.35 -10.07 5.35
CA PHE A 183 7.68 -9.97 5.91
C PHE A 183 8.02 -8.49 6.17
N LYS A 184 8.07 -8.10 7.44
CA LYS A 184 8.46 -6.75 7.85
C LYS A 184 9.97 -6.71 8.04
N THR A 185 10.65 -5.84 7.27
CA THR A 185 12.11 -5.78 7.36
C THR A 185 12.58 -5.28 8.71
N GLY A 186 11.76 -4.47 9.38
CA GLY A 186 12.15 -3.83 10.63
C GLY A 186 13.37 -2.93 10.45
N GLY A 187 14.05 -2.69 11.54
CA GLY A 187 15.33 -2.00 11.52
C GLY A 187 15.23 -0.56 11.94
N ARG A 188 16.38 0.08 11.86
CA ARG A 188 16.61 1.47 12.20
C ARG A 188 16.53 2.33 10.95
N ASP A 189 17.06 3.52 11.04
CA ASP A 189 17.21 4.44 9.95
C ASP A 189 17.98 3.81 8.77
N LEU A 190 17.32 3.71 7.61
CA LEU A 190 17.92 3.15 6.40
C LEU A 190 19.01 4.08 5.81
N SER A 191 19.10 5.31 6.28
CA SER A 191 20.18 6.24 5.89
C SER A 191 21.51 5.94 6.59
N GLU A 192 21.51 5.12 7.64
CA GLU A 192 22.73 4.80 8.36
C GLU A 192 23.62 3.85 7.53
N PRO A 193 24.93 4.13 7.45
CA PRO A 193 25.88 3.26 6.78
C PRO A 193 25.85 1.84 7.35
N GLY A 194 25.89 0.84 6.45
CA GLY A 194 25.88 -0.55 6.84
C GLY A 194 24.55 -1.06 7.38
N TRP A 195 23.45 -0.36 7.11
CA TRP A 195 22.11 -0.84 7.46
C TRP A 195 21.86 -2.25 6.90
N LYS A 196 21.31 -3.13 7.73
CA LYS A 196 20.96 -4.51 7.37
C LYS A 196 19.62 -4.88 7.97
N VAL A 197 18.89 -5.75 7.29
CA VAL A 197 17.64 -6.29 7.79
C VAL A 197 17.90 -7.15 9.02
N PRO A 198 17.34 -6.81 10.19
CA PRO A 198 17.42 -7.67 11.36
C PRO A 198 16.86 -9.05 11.06
N GLY A 199 17.59 -10.09 11.47
CA GLY A 199 17.15 -11.49 11.29
C GLY A 199 17.50 -12.13 9.94
N LEU A 200 18.00 -11.41 8.93
CA LEU A 200 18.56 -12.01 7.71
C LEU A 200 20.06 -12.39 7.84
N ALA A 201 20.65 -12.20 8.99
CA ALA A 201 21.98 -12.68 9.28
C ALA A 201 21.89 -13.91 10.19
N LEU A 202 22.54 -15.00 9.80
CA LEU A 202 22.70 -16.14 10.70
C LEU A 202 23.43 -15.69 11.96
N ASN A 203 22.90 -16.07 13.11
CA ASN A 203 23.61 -15.89 14.36
C ASN A 203 24.94 -16.66 14.29
N LYS A 204 26.05 -15.97 14.51
CA LYS A 204 27.41 -16.55 14.44
C LYS A 204 27.56 -17.79 15.31
N ALA A 205 26.82 -17.89 16.43
CA ALA A 205 26.85 -19.05 17.33
C ALA A 205 26.10 -20.28 16.77
N ILE A 206 25.25 -20.10 15.75
CA ILE A 206 24.43 -21.20 15.21
C ILE A 206 25.08 -21.80 13.97
N GLY A 207 25.52 -20.98 13.03
CA GLY A 207 26.03 -21.45 11.74
C GLY A 207 24.99 -22.20 10.89
N GLU A 208 25.28 -22.39 9.62
CA GLU A 208 24.34 -23.00 8.66
C GLU A 208 24.05 -24.48 8.97
N SER A 209 25.08 -25.27 9.23
CA SER A 209 24.92 -26.71 9.51
C SER A 209 24.02 -26.95 10.72
N ARG A 210 24.22 -26.18 11.79
CA ARG A 210 23.42 -26.32 13.01
C ARG A 210 21.98 -25.84 12.82
N LEU A 211 21.77 -24.81 11.97
CA LEU A 211 20.41 -24.38 11.58
C LEU A 211 19.70 -25.53 10.85
N LYS A 212 20.31 -26.10 9.80
CA LYS A 212 19.74 -27.22 9.05
C LYS A 212 19.42 -28.41 9.93
N THR A 213 20.31 -28.75 10.86
CA THR A 213 20.08 -29.86 11.83
C THR A 213 18.84 -29.55 12.69
N ARG A 214 18.67 -28.32 13.17
CA ARG A 214 17.50 -27.92 13.98
C ARG A 214 16.22 -27.96 13.20
N LEU A 215 16.22 -27.48 11.95
CA LEU A 215 15.05 -27.52 11.09
C LEU A 215 14.62 -28.92 10.73
N ASN A 216 15.58 -29.82 10.44
CA ASN A 216 15.33 -31.24 10.22
C ASN A 216 14.73 -31.91 11.46
N LEU A 217 15.27 -31.61 12.67
CA LEU A 217 14.70 -32.10 13.91
C LEU A 217 13.28 -31.64 14.14
N LEU A 218 13.01 -30.35 13.89
CA LEU A 218 11.65 -29.75 13.97
C LEU A 218 10.70 -30.48 13.03
N GLY A 219 11.08 -30.66 11.75
CA GLY A 219 10.27 -31.39 10.77
C GLY A 219 9.96 -32.85 11.22
N ASN A 220 10.92 -33.53 11.79
CA ASN A 220 10.71 -34.90 12.30
C ASN A 220 9.76 -34.93 13.52
N LEU A 221 9.80 -33.91 14.38
CA LEU A 221 8.89 -33.80 15.53
C LEU A 221 7.48 -33.47 15.06
N ASP A 222 7.35 -32.60 14.07
CA ASP A 222 6.05 -32.16 13.52
C ASP A 222 5.27 -33.32 12.88
N VAL A 223 5.94 -34.27 12.24
CA VAL A 223 5.31 -35.48 11.62
C VAL A 223 4.53 -36.31 12.65
N GLY A 224 4.98 -36.32 13.91
CA GLY A 224 4.31 -37.05 14.99
C GLY A 224 3.14 -36.34 15.64
N LEU A 225 2.85 -35.08 15.25
CA LEU A 225 1.81 -34.28 15.90
C LEU A 225 0.41 -34.52 15.28
N PRO A 226 -0.66 -34.56 16.10
CA PRO A 226 -2.02 -34.52 15.61
C PRO A 226 -2.23 -33.29 14.71
N ASN A 227 -2.94 -33.47 13.60
CA ASN A 227 -3.22 -32.40 12.61
C ASN A 227 -2.00 -31.88 11.79
N HIS A 228 -0.89 -32.63 11.74
CA HIS A 228 0.26 -32.31 10.89
C HIS A 228 -0.15 -32.02 9.41
N HIS A 229 -1.16 -32.69 8.90
CA HIS A 229 -1.68 -32.48 7.54
C HIS A 229 -2.72 -31.37 7.41
N SER A 230 -3.02 -30.63 8.47
CA SER A 230 -3.95 -29.50 8.40
C SER A 230 -3.37 -28.39 7.50
N LYS A 231 -4.25 -27.64 6.82
CA LYS A 231 -3.83 -26.47 6.00
C LYS A 231 -3.01 -25.46 6.81
N LYS A 232 -3.33 -25.30 8.09
CA LYS A 232 -2.59 -24.40 8.98
C LYS A 232 -1.17 -24.88 9.24
N ALA A 233 -0.98 -26.19 9.49
CA ALA A 233 0.35 -26.77 9.67
C ALA A 233 1.17 -26.70 8.37
N GLN A 234 0.57 -26.98 7.23
CA GLN A 234 1.23 -26.85 5.92
C GLN A 234 1.69 -25.41 5.65
N GLY A 235 0.84 -24.40 5.88
CA GLY A 235 1.23 -22.99 5.74
C GLY A 235 2.35 -22.57 6.69
N TRP A 236 2.39 -23.12 7.90
CA TRP A 236 3.49 -22.93 8.84
C TRP A 236 4.81 -23.53 8.35
N GLN A 237 4.78 -24.77 7.84
CA GLN A 237 5.96 -25.44 7.27
C GLN A 237 6.48 -24.69 6.03
N GLN A 238 5.60 -24.21 5.17
CA GLN A 238 5.97 -23.39 4.02
C GLN A 238 6.63 -22.06 4.46
N ALA A 239 6.10 -21.42 5.50
CA ALA A 239 6.70 -20.20 6.05
C ALA A 239 8.11 -20.45 6.62
N ILE A 240 8.34 -21.59 7.29
CA ILE A 240 9.66 -21.99 7.78
C ILE A 240 10.63 -22.23 6.61
N ALA A 241 10.20 -22.95 5.57
CA ALA A 241 11.02 -23.20 4.39
C ALA A 241 11.38 -21.91 3.67
N GLN A 242 10.44 -20.97 3.54
CA GLN A 242 10.68 -19.64 2.97
C GLN A 242 11.68 -18.83 3.81
N ALA A 243 11.58 -18.90 5.13
CA ALA A 243 12.53 -18.24 6.04
C ALA A 243 13.93 -18.84 5.94
N GLU A 244 14.05 -20.17 5.85
CA GLU A 244 15.32 -20.88 5.63
C GLU A 244 15.96 -20.42 4.32
N GLU A 245 15.23 -20.44 3.21
CA GLU A 245 15.70 -19.99 1.90
C GLU A 245 16.17 -18.54 1.96
N SER A 246 15.39 -17.66 2.58
CA SER A 246 15.75 -16.25 2.73
C SER A 246 17.03 -16.03 3.55
N LEU A 247 17.28 -16.85 4.55
CA LEU A 247 18.48 -16.79 5.42
C LEU A 247 19.73 -17.30 4.72
N LEU A 248 19.60 -18.37 3.93
CA LEU A 248 20.73 -19.09 3.36
C LEU A 248 21.11 -18.57 1.97
N ASN A 249 20.18 -18.03 1.21
CA ASN A 249 20.44 -17.54 -0.15
C ASN A 249 21.22 -16.22 -0.12
N PRO A 250 22.41 -16.15 -0.74
CA PRO A 250 23.19 -14.90 -0.80
C PRO A 250 22.45 -13.74 -1.47
N LYS A 251 21.60 -14.02 -2.46
CA LYS A 251 20.81 -13.00 -3.19
C LYS A 251 19.86 -12.25 -2.26
N SER A 252 19.36 -12.91 -1.20
CA SER A 252 18.50 -12.22 -0.22
C SER A 252 19.23 -11.07 0.45
N LYS A 253 20.49 -11.24 0.81
CA LYS A 253 21.30 -10.18 1.43
C LYS A 253 21.60 -9.06 0.46
N ILE A 254 21.91 -9.39 -0.80
CA ILE A 254 22.19 -8.43 -1.87
C ILE A 254 20.94 -7.58 -2.16
N ALA A 255 19.75 -8.16 -2.13
CA ALA A 255 18.50 -7.46 -2.38
C ALA A 255 18.30 -6.25 -1.43
N PHE A 256 18.70 -6.42 -0.17
CA PHE A 256 18.56 -5.38 0.86
C PHE A 256 19.79 -4.48 1.02
N ASP A 257 20.87 -4.73 0.31
CA ASP A 257 22.11 -3.97 0.43
C ASP A 257 22.08 -2.71 -0.43
N LEU A 258 21.72 -1.58 0.19
CA LEU A 258 21.66 -0.27 -0.46
C LEU A 258 23.05 0.25 -0.89
N GLU A 259 24.13 -0.28 -0.34
CA GLU A 259 25.50 0.12 -0.68
C GLU A 259 25.93 -0.40 -2.06
N GLN A 260 25.18 -1.35 -2.64
CA GLN A 260 25.36 -1.78 -4.03
C GLN A 260 24.92 -0.72 -5.05
N GLU A 261 24.16 0.27 -4.64
CA GLU A 261 23.69 1.33 -5.54
C GLU A 261 24.72 2.45 -5.66
N PRO A 262 24.92 3.00 -6.87
CA PRO A 262 25.81 4.13 -7.07
C PRO A 262 25.44 5.32 -6.19
N ASP A 263 26.45 6.04 -5.68
CA ASP A 263 26.24 7.22 -4.84
C ASP A 263 25.35 8.27 -5.51
N GLN A 264 25.54 8.51 -6.80
CA GLN A 264 24.72 9.46 -7.56
C GLN A 264 23.23 9.09 -7.54
N LEU A 265 22.91 7.79 -7.63
CA LEU A 265 21.52 7.34 -7.56
C LEU A 265 20.95 7.48 -6.15
N ARG A 266 21.72 7.08 -5.14
CA ARG A 266 21.33 7.26 -3.74
C ARG A 266 21.10 8.73 -3.39
N ASP A 267 21.91 9.65 -3.96
CA ASP A 267 21.73 11.10 -3.81
C ASP A 267 20.47 11.60 -4.50
N ALA A 268 20.16 11.06 -5.70
CA ALA A 268 18.93 11.41 -6.42
C ALA A 268 17.66 11.07 -5.62
N TYR A 269 17.63 9.91 -4.96
CA TYR A 269 16.52 9.54 -4.07
C TYR A 269 16.51 10.36 -2.76
N GLY A 270 17.65 10.93 -2.38
CA GLY A 270 17.89 11.57 -1.09
C GLY A 270 18.47 10.61 -0.06
N ARG A 271 19.53 11.09 0.66
CA ARG A 271 20.27 10.29 1.67
C ARG A 271 19.54 10.13 2.98
N GLY A 272 18.37 10.74 3.16
CA GLY A 272 17.53 10.54 4.34
C GLY A 272 16.80 9.19 4.32
N HIS A 273 16.25 8.81 5.46
CA HIS A 273 15.52 7.57 5.65
C HIS A 273 14.46 7.32 4.57
N ARG A 274 13.61 8.33 4.28
CA ARG A 274 12.54 8.22 3.27
C ARG A 274 13.09 7.88 1.90
N GLY A 275 14.11 8.60 1.42
CA GLY A 275 14.72 8.34 0.12
C GLY A 275 15.30 6.94 0.02
N GLN A 276 15.97 6.47 1.08
CA GLN A 276 16.54 5.12 1.11
C GLN A 276 15.46 4.02 1.24
N CYS A 277 14.30 4.31 1.87
CA CYS A 277 13.15 3.39 1.84
C CYS A 277 12.57 3.24 0.44
N TYR A 278 12.40 4.34 -0.30
CA TYR A 278 11.89 4.30 -1.68
C TYR A 278 12.86 3.54 -2.60
N LEU A 279 14.16 3.79 -2.46
CA LEU A 279 15.20 3.06 -3.18
C LEU A 279 15.17 1.56 -2.86
N LEU A 280 14.98 1.18 -1.59
CA LEU A 280 14.80 -0.22 -1.20
C LEU A 280 13.57 -0.83 -1.87
N GLY A 281 12.46 -0.09 -1.95
CA GLY A 281 11.25 -0.53 -2.65
C GLY A 281 11.53 -0.90 -4.10
N ARG A 282 12.23 -0.03 -4.84
CA ARG A 282 12.64 -0.30 -6.22
C ARG A 282 13.53 -1.55 -6.31
N ARG A 283 14.53 -1.68 -5.43
CA ARG A 283 15.42 -2.85 -5.41
C ARG A 283 14.66 -4.16 -5.20
N LEU A 284 13.71 -4.19 -4.28
CA LEU A 284 12.89 -5.37 -4.03
C LEU A 284 12.03 -5.74 -5.25
N ILE A 285 11.48 -4.75 -5.95
CA ILE A 285 10.76 -4.98 -7.23
C ILE A 285 11.72 -5.55 -8.29
N GLU A 286 12.92 -5.01 -8.41
CA GLU A 286 13.96 -5.50 -9.34
C GLU A 286 14.39 -6.96 -9.02
N GLN A 287 14.23 -7.40 -7.78
CA GLN A 287 14.42 -8.80 -7.36
C GLN A 287 13.15 -9.64 -7.47
N ASP A 288 12.15 -9.19 -8.23
CA ASP A 288 10.89 -9.91 -8.46
C ASP A 288 10.04 -10.18 -7.20
N VAL A 289 10.15 -9.35 -6.17
CA VAL A 289 9.20 -9.41 -5.05
C VAL A 289 7.82 -9.01 -5.55
N ARG A 290 6.83 -9.88 -5.35
CA ARG A 290 5.49 -9.75 -5.90
C ARG A 290 4.75 -8.51 -5.43
N PHE A 291 4.83 -8.24 -4.12
CA PHE A 291 4.12 -7.12 -3.49
C PHE A 291 5.03 -6.47 -2.44
N VAL A 292 5.31 -5.20 -2.63
CA VAL A 292 6.13 -4.40 -1.72
C VAL A 292 5.32 -3.23 -1.20
N THR A 293 5.29 -3.04 0.11
CA THR A 293 4.76 -1.83 0.75
C THR A 293 5.91 -1.08 1.40
N ILE A 294 6.14 0.15 1.01
CA ILE A 294 7.03 1.07 1.69
C ILE A 294 6.19 1.87 2.67
N ASP A 295 6.41 1.60 3.95
CA ASP A 295 5.71 2.20 5.08
C ASP A 295 6.64 3.21 5.75
N VAL A 296 6.66 4.42 5.18
CA VAL A 296 7.61 5.44 5.64
C VAL A 296 7.13 6.07 6.92
N ARG A 297 7.85 5.77 7.97
CA ARG A 297 7.85 6.56 9.20
C ARG A 297 9.30 6.67 9.66
N GLU A 298 9.78 7.89 9.82
CA GLU A 298 11.15 8.05 10.24
C GLU A 298 11.35 7.52 11.66
N PRO A 299 12.37 6.68 11.87
CA PRO A 299 12.74 6.28 13.20
C PRO A 299 13.23 7.50 13.99
N LEU A 300 12.96 7.51 15.28
CA LEU A 300 13.52 8.46 16.22
C LEU A 300 15.03 8.31 16.21
N THR A 301 15.75 9.22 15.54
CA THR A 301 17.20 9.24 15.58
C THR A 301 17.70 10.51 16.29
N PRO A 302 18.86 10.45 16.95
CA PRO A 302 19.46 11.65 17.54
C PRO A 302 19.82 12.74 16.52
N LYS A 303 19.85 12.40 15.24
CA LYS A 303 20.21 13.31 14.13
C LYS A 303 19.05 14.15 13.64
N THR A 304 17.82 13.76 13.95
CA THR A 304 16.64 14.55 13.60
C THR A 304 16.31 15.52 14.71
N PRO A 305 16.45 16.85 14.47
CA PRO A 305 16.20 17.84 15.51
C PRO A 305 14.79 17.73 16.05
N GLY A 306 14.64 17.52 17.33
CA GLY A 306 13.33 17.58 18.01
C GLY A 306 12.57 16.27 18.13
N GLY A 307 13.14 15.13 17.69
CA GLY A 307 12.48 13.80 17.76
C GLY A 307 11.34 13.71 16.73
N THR A 308 11.21 12.63 16.00
CA THR A 308 10.67 12.73 14.67
C THR A 308 9.49 11.86 14.45
N ASN A 309 8.45 12.48 14.04
CA ASN A 309 7.31 11.84 13.45
C ASN A 309 7.12 12.41 12.03
N LEU A 310 7.59 11.73 11.01
CA LEU A 310 7.42 12.12 9.61
C LEU A 310 6.04 11.73 9.05
N ASN A 311 5.08 11.40 9.87
CA ASN A 311 3.73 11.16 9.40
C ASN A 311 3.00 12.49 9.13
N TRP A 312 1.94 12.41 8.33
CA TRP A 312 1.14 13.55 7.88
C TRP A 312 0.02 13.95 8.85
N ASP A 313 0.06 13.50 10.10
CA ASP A 313 -0.96 13.76 11.10
C ASP A 313 -0.87 15.18 11.71
N HIS A 314 -1.07 16.20 10.88
CA HIS A 314 -0.88 17.60 11.20
C HIS A 314 -2.14 18.24 11.82
N HIS A 315 -2.43 17.91 13.07
CA HIS A 315 -3.50 18.57 13.83
C HIS A 315 -3.13 19.97 14.34
N ASP A 316 -1.87 20.36 14.23
CA ASP A 316 -1.33 21.62 14.70
C ASP A 316 -0.26 22.15 13.72
N PHE A 317 -0.21 23.46 13.57
CA PHE A 317 0.85 24.21 12.85
C PHE A 317 1.33 23.54 11.55
N ILE A 318 0.40 23.06 10.72
CA ILE A 318 0.71 22.36 9.46
C ILE A 318 1.68 23.15 8.57
N TYR A 319 1.68 24.48 8.68
CA TYR A 319 2.53 25.37 7.88
C TYR A 319 3.78 25.89 8.61
N ALA A 320 4.14 25.27 9.73
CA ALA A 320 5.38 25.64 10.40
C ALA A 320 6.58 25.49 9.46
N THR A 321 7.54 26.42 9.58
CA THR A 321 8.81 26.36 8.82
C THR A 321 9.85 25.45 9.48
N GLY A 322 9.54 24.89 10.63
CA GLY A 322 10.33 23.96 11.42
C GLY A 322 9.45 22.89 12.06
N THR A 323 9.74 22.54 13.32
CA THR A 323 8.95 21.54 14.06
C THR A 323 7.62 22.11 14.57
N CYS A 324 6.58 21.32 14.47
CA CYS A 324 5.25 21.61 15.01
C CYS A 324 5.18 21.26 16.51
N ASN A 325 6.03 21.84 17.32
CA ASN A 325 6.10 21.55 18.75
C ASN A 325 5.34 22.60 19.56
N LEU A 326 4.07 22.35 19.88
CA LEU A 326 3.44 23.09 20.98
C LEU A 326 3.02 22.15 22.10
N PRO A 327 3.37 22.49 23.34
CA PRO A 327 2.80 21.86 24.52
C PRO A 327 1.29 22.12 24.55
N GLY A 328 0.48 21.05 24.57
CA GLY A 328 -0.96 21.15 24.75
C GLY A 328 -1.83 21.18 23.49
N ALA A 329 -1.31 21.16 22.28
CA ALA A 329 -2.10 20.90 21.09
C ALA A 329 -2.45 19.39 21.05
N GLY A 330 -3.70 19.10 21.31
CA GLY A 330 -4.18 17.72 21.51
C GLY A 330 -3.88 16.82 20.30
N GLY A 331 -3.05 15.83 20.49
CA GLY A 331 -2.66 14.82 19.51
C GLY A 331 -1.27 15.00 18.89
N GLY A 332 -0.59 16.11 19.17
CA GLY A 332 0.74 16.35 18.63
C GLY A 332 1.82 15.52 19.33
N GLY A 333 2.23 14.43 18.71
CA GLY A 333 3.49 13.80 19.08
C GLY A 333 4.64 14.80 18.92
N ARG A 334 5.55 14.87 19.88
CA ARG A 334 6.77 15.70 19.76
C ARG A 334 7.49 15.38 18.44
N GLY A 335 7.91 16.40 17.71
CA GLY A 335 8.86 16.28 16.59
C GLY A 335 8.24 16.09 15.20
N ARG A 336 7.01 16.52 14.98
CA ARG A 336 6.47 16.64 13.61
C ARG A 336 6.97 17.95 12.99
N TYR A 337 7.29 17.90 11.71
CA TYR A 337 7.69 19.08 10.93
C TYR A 337 6.51 19.63 10.13
N GLY A 338 6.50 20.94 9.86
CA GLY A 338 5.52 21.53 8.96
C GLY A 338 5.60 20.92 7.56
N ILE A 339 4.47 20.84 6.89
CA ILE A 339 4.32 20.15 5.61
C ILE A 339 5.28 20.65 4.52
N GLY A 340 5.58 21.95 4.49
CA GLY A 340 6.48 22.54 3.50
C GLY A 340 7.98 22.39 3.80
N THR A 341 8.35 21.73 4.88
CA THR A 341 9.78 21.50 5.18
C THR A 341 10.35 20.40 4.29
N TRP A 342 11.68 20.42 4.15
CA TRP A 342 12.36 19.37 3.40
C TRP A 342 12.12 17.97 4.02
N TRP A 343 12.07 17.88 5.35
CA TRP A 343 11.79 16.62 6.06
C TRP A 343 10.44 16.00 5.72
N MET A 344 9.46 16.83 5.34
CA MET A 344 8.13 16.37 4.92
C MET A 344 8.03 16.31 3.40
N MET A 345 7.43 17.31 2.76
CA MET A 345 7.21 17.26 1.32
C MET A 345 8.47 17.29 0.48
N GLY A 346 9.51 18.02 0.89
CA GLY A 346 10.74 18.07 0.11
C GLY A 346 11.37 16.69 -0.10
N SER A 347 11.43 15.86 0.95
CA SER A 347 11.98 14.50 0.84
C SER A 347 11.04 13.55 0.07
N VAL A 348 9.72 13.72 0.16
CA VAL A 348 8.75 12.94 -0.65
C VAL A 348 8.89 13.28 -2.11
N ASP A 349 8.84 14.57 -2.44
CA ASP A 349 8.92 15.04 -3.83
C ASP A 349 10.20 14.56 -4.53
N GLN A 350 11.34 14.71 -3.86
CA GLN A 350 12.62 14.23 -4.35
C GLN A 350 12.61 12.71 -4.57
N ALA A 351 12.23 11.95 -3.53
CA ALA A 351 12.30 10.49 -3.57
C ALA A 351 11.30 9.88 -4.56
N PHE A 352 10.07 10.43 -4.63
CA PHE A 352 9.04 9.91 -5.52
C PHE A 352 9.36 10.19 -6.99
N ALA A 353 9.82 11.39 -7.31
CA ALA A 353 10.25 11.70 -8.68
C ALA A 353 11.45 10.86 -9.11
N ALA A 354 12.43 10.65 -8.21
CA ALA A 354 13.57 9.76 -8.48
C ALA A 354 13.13 8.32 -8.70
N LEU A 355 12.21 7.81 -7.87
CA LEU A 355 11.64 6.46 -7.99
C LEU A 355 10.98 6.25 -9.36
N ILE A 356 10.12 7.17 -9.79
CA ILE A 356 9.40 7.06 -11.06
C ILE A 356 10.37 7.07 -12.24
N ASN A 357 11.37 7.95 -12.22
CA ASN A 357 12.38 8.01 -13.29
C ASN A 357 13.27 6.75 -13.30
N ASP A 358 13.82 6.33 -12.15
CA ASP A 358 14.69 5.16 -12.06
C ASP A 358 13.97 3.87 -12.50
N MET A 359 12.69 3.72 -12.10
CA MET A 359 11.89 2.58 -12.54
C MET A 359 11.56 2.62 -14.03
N ASP A 360 11.34 3.78 -14.61
CA ASP A 360 11.12 3.95 -16.04
C ASP A 360 12.40 3.66 -16.84
N ASP A 361 13.51 4.26 -16.43
CA ASP A 361 14.83 4.07 -17.08
C ASP A 361 15.29 2.59 -17.09
N ARG A 362 14.84 1.80 -16.10
CA ARG A 362 15.09 0.35 -15.98
C ARG A 362 14.02 -0.52 -16.66
N GLY A 363 12.96 0.07 -17.22
CA GLY A 363 11.83 -0.67 -17.78
C GLY A 363 10.94 -1.34 -16.74
N LEU A 364 11.15 -1.08 -15.44
CA LEU A 364 10.35 -1.69 -14.37
C LEU A 364 8.90 -1.19 -14.33
N LEU A 365 8.64 0.02 -14.84
CA LEU A 365 7.27 0.55 -14.94
C LEU A 365 6.41 -0.20 -15.96
N GLU A 366 6.98 -0.95 -16.89
CA GLU A 366 6.20 -1.67 -17.90
C GLU A 366 5.26 -2.69 -17.25
N ASP A 367 5.70 -3.37 -16.19
CA ASP A 367 4.99 -4.46 -15.54
C ASP A 367 4.89 -4.34 -14.00
N THR A 368 5.25 -3.20 -13.43
CA THR A 368 5.07 -2.88 -12.02
C THR A 368 4.01 -1.80 -11.84
N LEU A 369 2.97 -2.08 -11.08
CA LEU A 369 2.03 -1.08 -10.63
C LEU A 369 2.59 -0.35 -9.42
N VAL A 370 2.85 0.95 -9.55
CA VAL A 370 3.25 1.83 -8.45
C VAL A 370 2.01 2.57 -7.94
N CYS A 371 1.77 2.49 -6.63
CA CYS A 371 0.66 3.15 -5.96
C CYS A 371 1.21 4.04 -4.83
N PHE A 372 1.00 5.35 -4.92
CA PHE A 372 1.26 6.29 -3.82
C PHE A 372 -0.05 6.55 -3.09
N VAL A 373 -0.15 6.15 -1.84
CA VAL A 373 -1.41 6.14 -1.09
C VAL A 373 -1.24 6.73 0.30
N THR A 374 -2.34 7.21 0.85
CA THR A 374 -2.53 7.60 2.25
C THR A 374 -3.88 7.07 2.72
N GLU A 375 -4.10 6.97 4.03
CA GLU A 375 -5.32 6.36 4.55
C GLU A 375 -6.56 7.24 4.47
N PHE A 376 -6.41 8.57 4.43
CA PHE A 376 -7.48 9.57 4.22
C PHE A 376 -6.85 10.95 3.98
N GLY A 377 -7.68 11.98 3.78
CA GLY A 377 -7.27 13.37 3.61
C GLY A 377 -7.30 14.20 4.88
N ARG A 378 -7.25 15.50 4.70
CA ARG A 378 -7.33 16.50 5.79
C ARG A 378 -8.45 17.50 5.54
N THR A 379 -9.03 18.04 6.63
CA THR A 379 -10.08 19.06 6.53
C THR A 379 -9.62 20.24 5.68
N PRO A 380 -10.46 20.75 4.76
CA PRO A 380 -10.14 21.94 3.98
C PRO A 380 -9.87 23.16 4.83
N LYS A 381 -10.62 23.30 5.92
CA LYS A 381 -10.49 24.40 6.87
C LYS A 381 -9.49 24.07 7.96
N LEU A 382 -8.62 25.02 8.30
CA LEU A 382 -7.74 24.94 9.47
C LEU A 382 -8.56 24.92 10.76
N ASN A 383 -8.11 24.11 11.71
CA ASN A 383 -8.65 24.10 13.07
C ASN A 383 -8.06 25.26 13.92
N LYS A 384 -8.45 25.34 15.19
CA LYS A 384 -7.98 26.38 16.12
C LYS A 384 -6.49 26.33 16.39
N ALA A 385 -5.86 25.16 16.23
CA ALA A 385 -4.43 24.97 16.41
C ALA A 385 -3.61 25.17 15.11
N GLN A 386 -4.19 25.80 14.08
CA GLN A 386 -3.57 26.02 12.77
C GLN A 386 -3.12 24.72 12.09
N GLY A 387 -3.81 23.64 12.36
CA GLY A 387 -3.67 22.34 11.72
C GLY A 387 -4.90 21.95 10.92
N ARG A 388 -4.89 20.74 10.38
CA ARG A 388 -6.03 20.15 9.68
C ARG A 388 -6.38 18.82 10.32
N ASP A 389 -7.64 18.61 10.63
CA ASP A 389 -8.12 17.36 11.23
C ASP A 389 -8.31 16.25 10.18
N HIS A 390 -8.57 15.02 10.62
CA HIS A 390 -8.86 13.90 9.74
C HIS A 390 -10.06 14.19 8.86
N TRP A 391 -9.98 13.83 7.59
CA TRP A 391 -11.06 14.03 6.65
C TRP A 391 -11.17 12.89 5.66
N THR A 392 -12.32 12.23 5.67
CA THR A 392 -12.61 11.11 4.78
C THR A 392 -13.47 11.48 3.57
N GLY A 393 -13.91 12.74 3.47
CA GLY A 393 -14.80 13.22 2.42
C GLY A 393 -14.14 13.40 1.06
N ALA A 394 -12.83 13.66 1.02
CA ALA A 394 -12.01 13.71 -0.19
C ALA A 394 -10.53 13.56 0.13
N TYR A 395 -9.81 12.81 -0.70
CA TYR A 395 -8.34 12.74 -0.69
C TYR A 395 -7.80 12.24 -2.03
N SER A 396 -6.48 12.28 -2.20
CA SER A 396 -5.85 11.90 -3.44
C SER A 396 -4.92 10.71 -3.27
N ILE A 397 -4.86 9.86 -4.29
CA ILE A 397 -3.83 8.84 -4.48
C ILE A 397 -3.23 8.98 -5.87
N VAL A 398 -2.06 8.37 -6.11
CA VAL A 398 -1.40 8.40 -7.41
C VAL A 398 -1.08 6.99 -7.85
N MET A 399 -1.26 6.71 -9.14
CA MET A 399 -0.88 5.44 -9.76
C MET A 399 0.03 5.68 -10.98
N ALA A 400 0.98 4.76 -11.21
CA ALA A 400 1.85 4.74 -12.37
C ALA A 400 2.23 3.32 -12.75
N GLY A 401 2.72 3.11 -13.96
CA GLY A 401 3.24 1.83 -14.43
C GLY A 401 2.17 0.78 -14.73
N ALA A 402 2.58 -0.42 -15.14
CA ALA A 402 1.71 -1.52 -15.55
C ALA A 402 0.58 -1.08 -16.49
N GLY A 403 0.91 -0.15 -17.42
CA GLY A 403 -0.02 0.42 -18.39
C GLY A 403 -1.12 1.29 -17.81
N VAL A 404 -0.89 1.90 -16.67
CA VAL A 404 -1.68 3.06 -16.22
C VAL A 404 -1.40 4.21 -17.19
N PRO A 405 -2.43 4.80 -17.83
CA PRO A 405 -2.23 5.97 -18.67
C PRO A 405 -1.67 7.13 -17.84
N GLY A 406 -0.54 7.67 -18.25
CA GLY A 406 0.05 8.83 -17.56
C GLY A 406 -0.54 10.16 -18.01
N GLY A 407 -0.26 11.23 -17.25
CA GLY A 407 -0.63 12.60 -17.61
C GLY A 407 -2.11 12.91 -17.41
N GLN A 408 -2.81 12.24 -16.49
CA GLN A 408 -4.23 12.49 -16.26
C GLN A 408 -4.58 12.75 -14.80
N ILE A 409 -5.66 13.51 -14.63
CA ILE A 409 -6.36 13.67 -13.36
C ILE A 409 -7.68 12.91 -13.46
N ILE A 410 -7.96 12.06 -12.49
CA ILE A 410 -9.17 11.25 -12.41
C ILE A 410 -10.05 11.80 -11.28
N GLY A 411 -11.30 12.12 -11.63
CA GLY A 411 -12.27 12.67 -10.71
C GLY A 411 -11.92 14.06 -10.19
N ALA A 412 -12.76 14.58 -9.32
CA ALA A 412 -12.61 15.90 -8.73
C ALA A 412 -13.21 15.97 -7.34
N SER A 413 -12.62 16.77 -6.47
CA SER A 413 -13.25 17.31 -5.27
C SER A 413 -13.93 18.65 -5.56
N ASP A 414 -14.77 19.11 -4.65
CA ASP A 414 -15.44 20.41 -4.76
C ASP A 414 -14.45 21.58 -4.73
N ARG A 415 -14.95 22.79 -4.93
CA ARG A 415 -14.16 24.03 -4.94
C ARG A 415 -13.36 24.24 -3.65
N GLN A 416 -13.80 23.64 -2.56
CA GLN A 416 -13.17 23.76 -1.24
C GLN A 416 -12.23 22.60 -0.93
N GLY A 417 -12.25 21.52 -1.73
CA GLY A 417 -11.55 20.30 -1.45
C GLY A 417 -12.22 19.47 -0.34
N GLY A 418 -13.50 19.73 -0.06
CA GLY A 418 -14.23 19.09 1.03
C GLY A 418 -14.78 17.72 0.67
N TYR A 419 -15.45 17.62 -0.46
CA TYR A 419 -16.15 16.41 -0.86
C TYR A 419 -15.90 16.08 -2.34
N VAL A 420 -15.95 14.80 -2.64
CA VAL A 420 -15.86 14.35 -4.04
C VAL A 420 -17.11 14.74 -4.81
N THR A 421 -16.92 15.26 -6.03
CA THR A 421 -17.99 15.71 -6.94
C THR A 421 -18.06 14.91 -8.24
N GLN A 422 -16.96 14.25 -8.64
CA GLN A 422 -16.89 13.48 -9.88
C GLN A 422 -16.10 12.19 -9.65
N SER A 423 -16.53 11.09 -10.27
CA SER A 423 -15.83 9.79 -10.26
C SER A 423 -15.38 9.38 -8.87
N ALA A 424 -16.34 9.24 -7.94
CA ALA A 424 -16.09 8.92 -6.54
C ALA A 424 -15.53 7.48 -6.40
N TYR A 425 -14.36 7.35 -5.78
CA TYR A 425 -13.69 6.08 -5.53
C TYR A 425 -13.37 5.86 -4.05
N THR A 426 -13.32 4.60 -3.65
CA THR A 426 -13.11 4.16 -2.28
C THR A 426 -11.87 3.26 -2.16
N PRO A 427 -11.39 2.95 -0.96
CA PRO A 427 -10.37 1.91 -0.80
C PRO A 427 -10.77 0.53 -1.33
N ASP A 428 -12.08 0.19 -1.38
CA ASP A 428 -12.56 -1.03 -2.04
C ASP A 428 -12.24 -0.99 -3.54
N ASP A 429 -12.48 0.16 -4.21
CA ASP A 429 -12.20 0.35 -5.64
C ASP A 429 -10.70 0.34 -5.93
N TYR A 430 -9.90 0.91 -5.03
CA TYR A 430 -8.45 0.82 -5.08
C TYR A 430 -7.98 -0.64 -5.03
N ALA A 431 -8.48 -1.44 -4.07
CA ALA A 431 -8.14 -2.86 -3.95
C ALA A 431 -8.57 -3.64 -5.20
N ALA A 432 -9.81 -3.41 -5.69
CA ALA A 432 -10.30 -4.00 -6.92
C ALA A 432 -9.40 -3.69 -8.12
N THR A 433 -8.90 -2.45 -8.19
CA THR A 433 -7.98 -1.99 -9.24
C THR A 433 -6.65 -2.74 -9.18
N VAL A 434 -6.05 -2.85 -7.99
CA VAL A 434 -4.79 -3.58 -7.78
C VAL A 434 -4.94 -5.05 -8.19
N TYR A 435 -5.99 -5.72 -7.72
CA TYR A 435 -6.25 -7.11 -8.08
C TYR A 435 -6.47 -7.29 -9.59
N ARG A 436 -7.23 -6.40 -10.21
CA ARG A 436 -7.50 -6.48 -11.65
C ARG A 436 -6.26 -6.21 -12.50
N LYS A 437 -5.39 -5.28 -12.09
CA LYS A 437 -4.09 -5.04 -12.74
C LYS A 437 -3.17 -6.26 -12.68
N LEU A 438 -3.21 -7.02 -11.59
CA LEU A 438 -2.52 -8.30 -11.42
C LEU A 438 -3.20 -9.47 -12.19
N GLY A 439 -4.38 -9.26 -12.75
CA GLY A 439 -5.14 -10.29 -13.49
C GLY A 439 -5.99 -11.19 -12.60
N LEU A 440 -6.11 -10.89 -11.32
CA LEU A 440 -6.94 -11.66 -10.40
C LEU A 440 -8.43 -11.48 -10.71
N ASN A 441 -9.16 -12.58 -10.71
CA ASN A 441 -10.61 -12.54 -10.89
C ASN A 441 -11.31 -12.15 -9.58
N LEU A 442 -11.97 -10.99 -9.59
CA LEU A 442 -12.67 -10.44 -8.43
C LEU A 442 -13.87 -11.31 -8.00
N GLU A 443 -14.47 -12.07 -8.92
CA GLU A 443 -15.60 -12.95 -8.65
C GLU A 443 -15.18 -14.27 -7.99
N LYS A 444 -13.88 -14.60 -8.01
CA LYS A 444 -13.33 -15.79 -7.35
C LYS A 444 -13.11 -15.50 -5.87
N PRO A 445 -14.03 -15.93 -4.97
CA PRO A 445 -13.94 -15.54 -3.57
C PRO A 445 -12.78 -16.21 -2.83
N LEU A 446 -12.35 -15.59 -1.73
CA LEU A 446 -11.63 -16.26 -0.67
C LEU A 446 -12.59 -17.13 0.15
N ARG A 447 -12.06 -18.09 0.90
CA ARG A 447 -12.83 -18.90 1.84
C ARG A 447 -12.47 -18.52 3.27
N ALA A 448 -13.45 -17.98 4.00
CA ALA A 448 -13.30 -17.75 5.43
C ALA A 448 -13.16 -19.09 6.19
N PRO A 449 -12.68 -19.10 7.45
CA PRO A 449 -12.52 -20.32 8.23
C PRO A 449 -13.81 -21.14 8.42
N ASP A 450 -14.95 -20.49 8.38
CA ASP A 450 -16.30 -21.11 8.44
C ASP A 450 -16.85 -21.53 7.07
N GLY A 451 -16.02 -21.43 6.01
CA GLY A 451 -16.38 -21.81 4.65
C GLY A 451 -17.11 -20.73 3.84
N ARG A 452 -17.51 -19.61 4.45
CA ARG A 452 -18.20 -18.54 3.72
C ARG A 452 -17.33 -17.94 2.61
N PRO A 453 -17.92 -17.64 1.44
CA PRO A 453 -17.21 -16.92 0.39
C PRO A 453 -17.05 -15.44 0.76
N ILE A 454 -15.84 -14.92 0.60
CA ILE A 454 -15.49 -13.51 0.81
C ILE A 454 -14.94 -12.97 -0.51
N LEU A 455 -15.55 -11.93 -1.06
CA LEU A 455 -15.06 -11.27 -2.27
C LEU A 455 -13.72 -10.56 -1.98
N LEU A 456 -12.84 -10.50 -2.99
CA LEU A 456 -11.50 -9.93 -2.83
C LEU A 456 -11.52 -8.45 -2.44
N ALA A 457 -12.43 -7.69 -2.99
CA ALA A 457 -12.52 -6.24 -2.83
C ALA A 457 -13.92 -5.79 -2.40
N ALA A 458 -14.56 -6.54 -1.51
CA ALA A 458 -15.92 -6.25 -1.04
C ALA A 458 -16.88 -5.89 -2.20
N ASN A 459 -17.30 -4.62 -2.28
CA ASN A 459 -18.16 -4.12 -3.36
C ASN A 459 -17.40 -3.22 -4.35
N GLY A 460 -16.06 -3.18 -4.25
CA GLY A 460 -15.23 -2.31 -5.07
C GLY A 460 -15.28 -2.64 -6.56
N ASN A 461 -15.27 -1.59 -7.36
CA ASN A 461 -15.15 -1.65 -8.81
C ASN A 461 -13.82 -1.07 -9.23
N PRO A 462 -13.08 -1.70 -10.15
CA PRO A 462 -11.82 -1.13 -10.62
C PRO A 462 -11.99 0.29 -11.16
N ILE A 463 -11.07 1.17 -10.82
CA ILE A 463 -10.96 2.53 -11.37
C ILE A 463 -10.69 2.39 -12.87
N ARG A 464 -11.69 2.67 -13.69
CA ARG A 464 -11.67 2.33 -15.13
C ARG A 464 -10.62 3.11 -15.91
N GLU A 465 -10.40 4.34 -15.52
CA GLU A 465 -9.51 5.29 -16.19
C GLU A 465 -8.02 4.90 -16.11
N VAL A 466 -7.66 3.95 -15.24
CA VAL A 466 -6.26 3.48 -15.13
C VAL A 466 -5.95 2.23 -15.99
N PHE A 467 -6.91 1.75 -16.80
CA PHE A 467 -6.74 0.57 -17.66
C PHE A 467 -6.52 0.92 -19.14
#